data_677c0342aad81a1448b9b2942f4387ff
#
_entry.id   677c0342aad81a1448b9b2942f4387ff
#
_cell.length_a   1.000
_cell.length_b   1.000
_cell.length_c   1.000
_cell.angle_alpha   90.00
_cell.angle_beta   90.00
_cell.angle_gamma   90.00
#
_symmetry.space_group_name_H-M   'P 1'
#
loop_
_entity.id
_entity.type
_entity.pdbx_description
1 polymer ?
#
loop_
_entity_poly.entity_id
_entity_poly.type
_entity_poly.pdbx_seq_one_letter_code
_entity_poly.pdbx_strand_id
1 'polypeptide(L)'
;MPPRVAHLLEVARAEFVAEGFDGVSIDAIARKGGVSKETIYRHFPDKQALFTASLEEMANHFTARAEAIVRSGHASAMPAAEELAGLAEAILDAACGGGLLSPSWLAAGLGTRLPAFAAELQAAQAARMEPVREALADIARSKGLARAISIDDALDFGSLSVEGSALLMGFAPPPAERRKVLVARVAALFEHGVLALPPGTPVPERASEAAAKAPPGREHPTHLRRLLEVAAEHFLREGFEAASLGEIGAEAKVGRGTLYRHFASKAGLFDAVLRHLAAQVAETARPPELPASADVRSMADYLAQATLHLTGPASVALHRVAISASRREPALARTVHDTVRAPWVGPLAEWITRLAGHPDADWLARQGVVLAMQGNRAISAGGGPQGDALSAHALRAAKLFLHGLGG
;
A
#
# COMPACT_ATOMS: atom_id res chain seq x y z
N MET A 1 15.92 -25.19 10.28
CA MET A 1 15.65 -24.54 11.58
C MET A 1 15.01 -25.56 12.54
N PRO A 2 15.32 -25.54 13.85
CA PRO A 2 14.68 -26.44 14.82
C PRO A 2 13.16 -26.21 14.88
N PRO A 3 12.30 -27.24 14.96
CA PRO A 3 10.85 -27.08 14.93
C PRO A 3 10.28 -26.13 16.01
N ARG A 4 10.91 -26.09 17.19
CA ARG A 4 10.52 -25.17 18.27
C ARG A 4 10.81 -23.71 17.96
N VAL A 5 11.87 -23.42 17.21
CA VAL A 5 12.19 -22.04 16.80
C VAL A 5 11.24 -21.59 15.70
N ALA A 6 10.90 -22.46 14.76
CA ALA A 6 9.91 -22.18 13.73
C ALA A 6 8.54 -21.85 14.34
N HIS A 7 8.07 -22.66 15.30
CA HIS A 7 6.83 -22.38 16.02
C HIS A 7 6.88 -21.05 16.80
N LEU A 8 8.01 -20.75 17.47
CA LEU A 8 8.20 -19.47 18.16
C LEU A 8 8.10 -18.28 17.20
N LEU A 9 8.73 -18.37 16.02
CA LEU A 9 8.66 -17.30 15.02
C LEU A 9 7.23 -17.12 14.47
N GLU A 10 6.48 -18.19 14.29
CA GLU A 10 5.08 -18.15 13.88
C GLU A 10 4.21 -17.44 14.94
N VAL A 11 4.36 -17.79 16.22
CA VAL A 11 3.68 -17.14 17.33
C VAL A 11 4.09 -15.68 17.44
N ALA A 12 5.39 -15.37 17.37
CA ALA A 12 5.89 -14.01 17.42
C ALA A 12 5.32 -13.16 16.28
N ARG A 13 5.30 -13.69 15.07
CA ARG A 13 4.68 -13.06 13.92
C ARG A 13 3.20 -12.74 14.15
N ALA A 14 2.42 -13.72 14.61
CA ALA A 14 0.99 -13.53 14.86
C ALA A 14 0.75 -12.41 15.88
N GLU A 15 1.56 -12.35 16.95
CA GLU A 15 1.49 -11.29 17.95
C GLU A 15 1.88 -9.93 17.39
N PHE A 16 3.01 -9.82 16.70
CA PHE A 16 3.45 -8.57 16.10
C PHE A 16 2.46 -8.05 15.06
N VAL A 17 1.85 -8.95 14.31
CA VAL A 17 0.81 -8.61 13.33
C VAL A 17 -0.47 -8.16 14.04
N ALA A 18 -0.87 -8.77 15.15
CA ALA A 18 -2.09 -8.41 15.87
C ALA A 18 -1.98 -7.10 16.66
N GLU A 19 -0.88 -6.91 17.40
CA GLU A 19 -0.73 -5.84 18.40
C GLU A 19 0.28 -4.75 17.99
N GLY A 20 0.96 -4.92 16.86
CA GLY A 20 2.06 -4.04 16.43
C GLY A 20 3.35 -4.30 17.22
N PHE A 21 4.47 -3.72 16.75
CA PHE A 21 5.77 -3.91 17.41
C PHE A 21 5.76 -3.46 18.87
N ASP A 22 5.20 -2.28 19.15
CA ASP A 22 5.23 -1.70 20.51
C ASP A 22 4.27 -2.40 21.47
N GLY A 23 3.09 -2.80 21.00
CA GLY A 23 2.05 -3.43 21.83
C GLY A 23 2.38 -4.84 22.32
N VAL A 24 3.30 -5.53 21.64
CA VAL A 24 3.69 -6.89 22.01
C VAL A 24 4.79 -6.90 23.06
N SER A 25 4.65 -7.74 24.09
CA SER A 25 5.73 -8.04 25.05
C SER A 25 6.36 -9.39 24.75
N ILE A 26 7.68 -9.51 25.05
CA ILE A 26 8.38 -10.82 24.99
C ILE A 26 7.72 -11.84 25.92
N ASP A 27 7.13 -11.39 27.04
CA ASP A 27 6.37 -12.27 27.94
C ASP A 27 5.13 -12.86 27.29
N ALA A 28 4.40 -12.07 26.52
CA ALA A 28 3.23 -12.55 25.80
C ALA A 28 3.62 -13.60 24.76
N ILE A 29 4.69 -13.34 23.98
CA ILE A 29 5.22 -14.29 22.99
C ILE A 29 5.71 -15.58 23.67
N ALA A 30 6.49 -15.46 24.76
CA ALA A 30 7.01 -16.61 25.49
C ALA A 30 5.88 -17.51 26.00
N ARG A 31 4.85 -16.92 26.63
CA ARG A 31 3.68 -17.63 27.14
C ARG A 31 2.90 -18.34 26.03
N LYS A 32 2.62 -17.65 24.92
CA LYS A 32 1.86 -18.21 23.79
C LYS A 32 2.66 -19.27 23.02
N GLY A 33 3.98 -19.07 22.88
CA GLY A 33 4.89 -20.01 22.23
C GLY A 33 5.32 -21.19 23.10
N GLY A 34 4.90 -21.25 24.38
CA GLY A 34 5.25 -22.33 25.29
C GLY A 34 6.75 -22.42 25.58
N VAL A 35 7.47 -21.29 25.58
CA VAL A 35 8.91 -21.20 25.84
C VAL A 35 9.23 -20.22 26.97
N SER A 36 10.40 -20.32 27.58
CA SER A 36 10.87 -19.32 28.54
C SER A 36 11.46 -18.10 27.83
N LYS A 37 11.45 -16.93 28.50
CA LYS A 37 12.15 -15.72 28.03
C LYS A 37 13.62 -15.98 27.71
N GLU A 38 14.29 -16.76 28.57
CA GLU A 38 15.70 -17.12 28.37
C GLU A 38 15.91 -17.92 27.07
N THR A 39 14.94 -18.76 26.72
CA THR A 39 14.95 -19.48 25.43
C THR A 39 14.85 -18.50 24.26
N ILE A 40 14.02 -17.48 24.35
CA ILE A 40 13.90 -16.43 23.33
C ILE A 40 15.22 -15.67 23.21
N TYR A 41 15.73 -15.13 24.31
CA TYR A 41 16.97 -14.33 24.33
C TYR A 41 18.22 -15.11 23.96
N ARG A 42 18.23 -16.44 24.12
CA ARG A 42 19.33 -17.29 23.63
C ARG A 42 19.41 -17.32 22.10
N HIS A 43 18.28 -17.20 21.40
CA HIS A 43 18.22 -17.21 19.93
C HIS A 43 18.15 -15.79 19.32
N PHE A 44 17.57 -14.85 20.03
CA PHE A 44 17.30 -13.49 19.57
C PHE A 44 17.73 -12.50 20.66
N PRO A 45 18.79 -11.70 20.44
CA PRO A 45 19.36 -10.84 21.49
C PRO A 45 18.37 -9.80 22.01
N ASP A 46 17.41 -9.42 21.21
CA ASP A 46 16.39 -8.44 21.56
C ASP A 46 15.08 -8.67 20.80
N LYS A 47 14.07 -7.85 21.12
CA LYS A 47 12.75 -7.90 20.49
C LYS A 47 12.81 -7.59 18.99
N GLN A 48 13.74 -6.72 18.56
CA GLN A 48 13.92 -6.35 17.17
C GLN A 48 14.46 -7.53 16.36
N ALA A 49 15.45 -8.25 16.88
CA ALA A 49 15.99 -9.46 16.24
C ALA A 49 14.95 -10.58 16.10
N LEU A 50 14.12 -10.79 17.14
CA LEU A 50 13.00 -11.74 17.05
C LEU A 50 11.98 -11.32 15.99
N PHE A 51 11.69 -10.04 15.95
CA PHE A 51 10.79 -9.46 14.97
C PHE A 51 11.31 -9.65 13.53
N THR A 52 12.57 -9.25 13.27
CA THR A 52 13.23 -9.42 11.97
C THR A 52 13.20 -10.88 11.52
N ALA A 53 13.60 -11.80 12.38
CA ALA A 53 13.59 -13.22 12.07
C ALA A 53 12.19 -13.77 11.78
N SER A 54 11.16 -13.27 12.47
CA SER A 54 9.77 -13.67 12.21
C SER A 54 9.25 -13.17 10.86
N LEU A 55 9.77 -12.04 10.36
CA LEU A 55 9.46 -11.52 9.03
C LEU A 55 10.23 -12.25 7.92
N GLU A 56 11.48 -12.62 8.17
CA GLU A 56 12.31 -13.37 7.22
C GLU A 56 11.74 -14.77 6.96
N GLU A 57 11.28 -15.46 7.98
CA GLU A 57 10.63 -16.77 7.83
C GLU A 57 9.40 -16.68 6.92
N MET A 58 8.59 -15.65 7.10
CA MET A 58 7.43 -15.40 6.28
C MET A 58 7.79 -15.09 4.81
N ALA A 59 8.89 -14.38 4.62
CA ALA A 59 9.41 -14.03 3.32
C ALA A 59 9.89 -15.25 2.54
N ASN A 60 10.57 -16.18 3.20
CA ASN A 60 11.05 -17.41 2.59
C ASN A 60 9.89 -18.28 2.05
N HIS A 61 8.75 -18.30 2.73
CA HIS A 61 7.56 -18.98 2.25
C HIS A 61 7.00 -18.36 0.97
N PHE A 62 7.00 -17.02 0.85
CA PHE A 62 6.58 -16.33 -0.37
C PHE A 62 7.53 -16.65 -1.53
N THR A 63 8.84 -16.54 -1.32
CA THR A 63 9.84 -16.80 -2.34
C THR A 63 9.71 -18.23 -2.89
N ALA A 64 9.62 -19.24 -2.01
CA ALA A 64 9.44 -20.62 -2.42
C ALA A 64 8.15 -20.86 -3.24
N ARG A 65 7.07 -20.16 -2.90
CA ARG A 65 5.81 -20.25 -3.64
C ARG A 65 5.89 -19.56 -5.01
N ALA A 66 6.51 -18.38 -5.09
CA ALA A 66 6.75 -17.69 -6.35
C ALA A 66 7.61 -18.53 -7.31
N GLU A 67 8.71 -19.11 -6.82
CA GLU A 67 9.56 -20.03 -7.58
C GLU A 67 8.80 -21.28 -8.06
N ALA A 68 7.89 -21.83 -7.25
CA ALA A 68 7.09 -22.97 -7.64
C ALA A 68 6.15 -22.65 -8.81
N ILE A 69 5.58 -21.46 -8.83
CA ILE A 69 4.70 -20.99 -9.92
C ILE A 69 5.49 -20.78 -11.20
N VAL A 70 6.64 -20.11 -11.11
CA VAL A 70 7.54 -19.94 -12.24
C VAL A 70 7.92 -21.30 -12.86
N ARG A 71 8.33 -22.26 -12.04
CA ARG A 71 8.66 -23.60 -12.51
C ARG A 71 7.47 -24.32 -13.18
N SER A 72 6.26 -24.16 -12.66
CA SER A 72 5.06 -24.78 -13.24
C SER A 72 4.64 -24.15 -14.57
N GLY A 73 4.76 -22.83 -14.70
CA GLY A 73 4.47 -22.09 -15.94
C GLY A 73 5.38 -22.53 -17.09
N HIS A 74 6.67 -22.61 -16.86
CA HIS A 74 7.65 -23.07 -17.88
C HIS A 74 7.40 -24.51 -18.36
N ALA A 75 6.84 -25.39 -17.54
CA ALA A 75 6.59 -26.78 -17.91
C ALA A 75 5.36 -26.98 -18.79
N SER A 76 4.45 -25.97 -18.90
CA SER A 76 3.10 -26.16 -19.43
C SER A 76 2.84 -25.53 -20.80
N ALA A 77 3.79 -24.82 -21.42
CA ALA A 77 3.61 -24.07 -22.67
C ALA A 77 2.33 -23.19 -22.67
N MET A 78 2.03 -22.57 -21.52
CA MET A 78 0.84 -21.76 -21.30
C MET A 78 0.91 -20.43 -22.09
N PRO A 79 -0.22 -19.87 -22.51
CA PRO A 79 -0.27 -18.50 -23.02
C PRO A 79 0.25 -17.51 -21.99
N ALA A 80 1.02 -16.50 -22.43
CA ALA A 80 1.61 -15.50 -21.52
C ALA A 80 0.59 -14.77 -20.64
N ALA A 81 -0.62 -14.53 -21.15
CA ALA A 81 -1.70 -13.94 -20.37
C ALA A 81 -2.12 -14.82 -19.17
N GLU A 82 -2.13 -16.14 -19.35
CA GLU A 82 -2.47 -17.08 -18.27
C GLU A 82 -1.34 -17.18 -17.25
N GLU A 83 -0.09 -17.15 -17.72
CA GLU A 83 1.10 -17.13 -16.86
C GLU A 83 1.16 -15.88 -15.99
N LEU A 84 0.93 -14.69 -16.59
CA LEU A 84 0.82 -13.43 -15.87
C LEU A 84 -0.34 -13.43 -14.86
N ALA A 85 -1.50 -13.95 -15.24
CA ALA A 85 -2.64 -14.05 -14.34
C ALA A 85 -2.34 -14.97 -13.15
N GLY A 86 -1.68 -16.11 -13.38
CA GLY A 86 -1.24 -17.04 -12.34
C GLY A 86 -0.23 -16.40 -11.37
N LEU A 87 0.73 -15.63 -11.87
CA LEU A 87 1.67 -14.86 -11.04
C LEU A 87 0.94 -13.80 -10.20
N ALA A 88 0.01 -13.05 -10.82
CA ALA A 88 -0.79 -12.05 -10.10
C ALA A 88 -1.64 -12.69 -8.99
N GLU A 89 -2.23 -13.86 -9.25
CA GLU A 89 -3.01 -14.61 -8.26
C GLU A 89 -2.15 -15.06 -7.09
N ALA A 90 -0.96 -15.57 -7.36
CA ALA A 90 -0.04 -15.98 -6.31
C ALA A 90 0.42 -14.84 -5.41
N ILE A 91 0.72 -13.68 -6.00
CA ILE A 91 1.07 -12.47 -5.26
C ILE A 91 -0.12 -12.02 -4.40
N LEU A 92 -1.32 -12.01 -4.98
CA LEU A 92 -2.55 -11.62 -4.25
C LEU A 92 -2.86 -12.59 -3.11
N ASP A 93 -2.70 -13.90 -3.32
CA ASP A 93 -2.87 -14.92 -2.28
C ASP A 93 -1.87 -14.74 -1.13
N ALA A 94 -0.60 -14.51 -1.46
CA ALA A 94 0.42 -14.24 -0.45
C ALA A 94 0.13 -12.97 0.35
N ALA A 95 -0.41 -11.94 -0.32
CA ALA A 95 -0.82 -10.70 0.32
C ALA A 95 -2.04 -10.90 1.25
N CYS A 96 -3.07 -11.61 0.78
CA CYS A 96 -4.28 -11.90 1.54
C CYS A 96 -4.01 -12.83 2.73
N GLY A 97 -3.07 -13.76 2.60
CA GLY A 97 -2.61 -14.62 3.68
C GLY A 97 -1.80 -13.90 4.77
N GLY A 98 -1.62 -12.59 4.65
CA GLY A 98 -0.89 -11.75 5.60
C GLY A 98 0.64 -11.83 5.48
N GLY A 99 1.17 -12.75 4.67
CA GLY A 99 2.60 -13.00 4.54
C GLY A 99 3.35 -11.87 3.84
N LEU A 100 2.80 -11.35 2.75
CA LEU A 100 3.47 -10.36 1.92
C LEU A 100 3.35 -8.92 2.45
N LEU A 101 2.22 -8.56 3.06
CA LEU A 101 1.92 -7.19 3.46
C LEU A 101 2.30 -6.87 4.91
N SER A 102 2.49 -7.88 5.76
CA SER A 102 2.83 -7.64 7.16
C SER A 102 4.14 -6.85 7.34
N PRO A 103 5.23 -7.09 6.56
CA PRO A 103 6.41 -6.24 6.62
C PRO A 103 6.12 -4.78 6.29
N SER A 104 5.31 -4.52 5.27
CA SER A 104 4.94 -3.15 4.86
C SER A 104 4.05 -2.47 5.90
N TRP A 105 3.11 -3.21 6.50
CA TRP A 105 2.27 -2.70 7.58
C TRP A 105 3.10 -2.31 8.81
N LEU A 106 4.05 -3.16 9.18
CA LEU A 106 4.95 -2.92 10.30
C LEU A 106 5.94 -1.79 9.99
N ALA A 107 6.51 -1.74 8.79
CA ALA A 107 7.38 -0.65 8.35
C ALA A 107 6.65 0.71 8.36
N ALA A 108 5.37 0.76 7.98
CA ALA A 108 4.56 1.97 8.07
C ALA A 108 4.42 2.46 9.52
N GLY A 109 4.21 1.54 10.48
CA GLY A 109 4.10 1.87 11.91
C GLY A 109 5.44 2.26 12.55
N LEU A 110 6.55 1.68 12.10
CA LEU A 110 7.88 1.87 12.70
C LEU A 110 8.71 2.96 12.01
N GLY A 111 8.36 3.35 10.78
CA GLY A 111 9.23 4.14 9.92
C GLY A 111 9.61 5.52 10.46
N THR A 112 8.86 6.09 11.39
CA THR A 112 9.22 7.33 12.08
C THR A 112 10.19 7.12 13.24
N ARG A 113 10.19 5.93 13.85
CA ARG A 113 10.98 5.60 15.05
C ARG A 113 12.25 4.82 14.74
N LEU A 114 12.22 3.99 13.71
CA LEU A 114 13.30 3.10 13.29
C LEU A 114 13.52 3.17 11.76
N PRO A 115 13.92 4.33 11.21
CA PRO A 115 14.00 4.53 9.75
C PRO A 115 15.01 3.60 9.06
N ALA A 116 16.13 3.31 9.68
CA ALA A 116 17.12 2.37 9.14
C ALA A 116 16.55 0.96 9.00
N PHE A 117 15.80 0.51 9.99
CA PHE A 117 15.15 -0.80 9.97
C PHE A 117 14.02 -0.87 8.92
N ALA A 118 13.25 0.20 8.74
CA ALA A 118 12.25 0.27 7.67
C ALA A 118 12.90 0.19 6.28
N ALA A 119 14.09 0.79 6.10
CA ALA A 119 14.86 0.69 4.86
C ALA A 119 15.38 -0.73 4.60
N GLU A 120 15.87 -1.44 5.64
CA GLU A 120 16.28 -2.84 5.54
C GLU A 120 15.13 -3.76 5.12
N LEU A 121 13.93 -3.58 5.71
CA LEU A 121 12.74 -4.33 5.33
C LEU A 121 12.36 -4.11 3.87
N GLN A 122 12.53 -2.89 3.36
CA GLN A 122 12.27 -2.58 1.95
C GLN A 122 13.28 -3.20 1.00
N ALA A 123 14.58 -3.13 1.34
CA ALA A 123 15.61 -3.78 0.54
C ALA A 123 15.38 -5.30 0.46
N ALA A 124 15.02 -5.93 1.58
CA ALA A 124 14.63 -7.32 1.63
C ALA A 124 13.39 -7.64 0.78
N GLN A 125 12.41 -6.73 0.71
CA GLN A 125 11.22 -6.90 -0.13
C GLN A 125 11.58 -6.90 -1.63
N ALA A 126 12.48 -6.02 -2.07
CA ALA A 126 12.94 -6.00 -3.46
C ALA A 126 13.61 -7.34 -3.83
N ALA A 127 14.50 -7.85 -2.98
CA ALA A 127 15.16 -9.14 -3.22
C ALA A 127 14.17 -10.32 -3.37
N ARG A 128 13.05 -10.28 -2.65
CA ARG A 128 11.99 -11.32 -2.73
C ARG A 128 11.22 -11.30 -4.04
N MET A 129 11.25 -10.22 -4.78
CA MET A 129 10.59 -10.11 -6.09
C MET A 129 11.46 -10.60 -7.24
N GLU A 130 12.70 -11.04 -6.96
CA GLU A 130 13.60 -11.54 -8.02
C GLU A 130 13.02 -12.74 -8.80
N PRO A 131 12.41 -13.77 -8.20
CA PRO A 131 11.76 -14.85 -8.94
C PRO A 131 10.62 -14.32 -9.86
N VAL A 132 9.88 -13.30 -9.42
CA VAL A 132 8.85 -12.66 -10.25
C VAL A 132 9.49 -11.92 -11.42
N ARG A 133 10.59 -11.20 -11.21
CA ARG A 133 11.36 -10.53 -12.27
C ARG A 133 11.84 -11.53 -13.33
N GLU A 134 12.37 -12.68 -12.90
CA GLU A 134 12.82 -13.74 -13.82
C GLU A 134 11.66 -14.27 -14.64
N ALA A 135 10.52 -14.58 -14.02
CA ALA A 135 9.34 -15.03 -14.75
C ALA A 135 8.85 -14.00 -15.77
N LEU A 136 8.76 -12.73 -15.39
CA LEU A 136 8.39 -11.66 -16.31
C LEU A 136 9.39 -11.52 -17.47
N ALA A 137 10.70 -11.70 -17.22
CA ALA A 137 11.73 -11.68 -18.25
C ALA A 137 11.60 -12.87 -19.22
N ASP A 138 11.21 -14.03 -18.73
CA ASP A 138 10.97 -15.21 -19.55
C ASP A 138 9.74 -15.03 -20.46
N ILE A 139 8.65 -14.49 -19.90
CA ILE A 139 7.45 -14.14 -20.66
C ILE A 139 7.79 -13.09 -21.73
N ALA A 140 8.53 -12.03 -21.39
CA ALA A 140 8.93 -11.01 -22.36
C ALA A 140 9.77 -11.61 -23.50
N ARG A 141 10.72 -12.50 -23.18
CA ARG A 141 11.54 -13.20 -24.20
C ARG A 141 10.71 -14.11 -25.08
N SER A 142 9.78 -14.87 -24.53
CA SER A 142 8.89 -15.75 -25.31
C SER A 142 8.04 -14.98 -26.33
N LYS A 143 7.74 -13.71 -26.04
CA LYS A 143 7.03 -12.77 -26.90
C LYS A 143 7.95 -12.03 -27.89
N GLY A 144 9.25 -12.25 -27.85
CA GLY A 144 10.22 -11.55 -28.70
C GLY A 144 10.43 -10.08 -28.30
N LEU A 145 10.08 -9.68 -27.09
CA LEU A 145 10.30 -8.33 -26.59
C LEU A 145 11.78 -8.14 -26.24
N ALA A 146 12.42 -7.14 -26.84
CA ALA A 146 13.84 -6.82 -26.60
C ALA A 146 14.09 -6.08 -25.30
N ARG A 147 13.04 -5.70 -24.57
CA ARG A 147 13.12 -4.95 -23.32
C ARG A 147 13.66 -5.82 -22.18
N ALA A 148 14.67 -5.33 -21.48
CA ALA A 148 15.11 -5.92 -20.22
C ALA A 148 14.09 -5.64 -19.11
N ILE A 149 13.66 -6.68 -18.39
CA ILE A 149 12.78 -6.56 -17.24
C ILE A 149 13.61 -6.23 -15.98
N SER A 150 13.32 -5.11 -15.38
CA SER A 150 13.96 -4.64 -14.16
C SER A 150 13.25 -5.16 -12.90
N ILE A 151 13.91 -5.03 -11.75
CA ILE A 151 13.27 -5.31 -10.46
C ILE A 151 12.10 -4.37 -10.18
N ASP A 152 12.17 -3.14 -10.68
CA ASP A 152 11.06 -2.19 -10.56
C ASP A 152 9.82 -2.64 -11.34
N ASP A 153 9.97 -3.28 -12.51
CA ASP A 153 8.85 -3.85 -13.26
C ASP A 153 8.16 -4.97 -12.47
N ALA A 154 8.94 -5.82 -11.79
CA ALA A 154 8.39 -6.86 -10.93
C ALA A 154 7.66 -6.27 -9.71
N LEU A 155 8.23 -5.23 -9.11
CA LEU A 155 7.60 -4.51 -7.99
C LEU A 155 6.33 -3.78 -8.42
N ASP A 156 6.30 -3.20 -9.61
CA ASP A 156 5.11 -2.55 -10.18
C ASP A 156 4.03 -3.59 -10.50
N PHE A 157 4.40 -4.71 -11.11
CA PHE A 157 3.47 -5.83 -11.33
C PHE A 157 2.87 -6.35 -10.01
N GLY A 158 3.71 -6.56 -9.00
CA GLY A 158 3.24 -6.95 -7.66
C GLY A 158 2.30 -5.91 -7.05
N SER A 159 2.60 -4.63 -7.22
CA SER A 159 1.75 -3.55 -6.71
C SER A 159 0.39 -3.49 -7.40
N LEU A 160 0.34 -3.67 -8.72
CA LEU A 160 -0.90 -3.77 -9.49
C LEU A 160 -1.74 -4.98 -9.04
N SER A 161 -1.10 -6.13 -8.82
CA SER A 161 -1.76 -7.38 -8.41
C SER A 161 -2.50 -7.27 -7.07
N VAL A 162 -2.03 -6.43 -6.16
CA VAL A 162 -2.65 -6.19 -4.85
C VAL A 162 -3.42 -4.86 -4.77
N GLU A 163 -3.56 -4.15 -5.89
CA GLU A 163 -4.16 -2.81 -5.97
C GLU A 163 -3.47 -1.82 -4.99
N GLY A 164 -2.15 -1.84 -4.98
CA GLY A 164 -1.31 -0.94 -4.18
C GLY A 164 -1.43 -1.14 -2.68
N SER A 165 -1.74 -0.07 -1.95
CA SER A 165 -1.86 -0.08 -0.49
C SER A 165 -3.24 -0.46 0.04
N ALA A 166 -4.16 -0.87 -0.82
CA ALA A 166 -5.56 -1.03 -0.43
C ALA A 166 -5.76 -2.01 0.74
N LEU A 167 -5.13 -3.20 0.70
CA LEU A 167 -5.23 -4.16 1.80
C LEU A 167 -4.61 -3.62 3.11
N LEU A 168 -3.56 -2.80 3.02
CA LEU A 168 -2.97 -2.13 4.18
C LEU A 168 -3.90 -1.06 4.76
N MET A 169 -4.72 -0.46 3.91
CA MET A 169 -5.68 0.59 4.28
C MET A 169 -7.06 0.03 4.66
N GLY A 170 -7.12 -1.23 5.07
CA GLY A 170 -8.33 -1.83 5.65
C GLY A 170 -9.40 -2.24 4.64
N PHE A 171 -9.08 -2.30 3.34
CA PHE A 171 -9.96 -2.96 2.39
C PHE A 171 -9.92 -4.48 2.57
N ALA A 172 -11.07 -5.13 2.47
CA ALA A 172 -11.14 -6.57 2.56
C ALA A 172 -10.45 -7.24 1.35
N PRO A 173 -9.90 -8.45 1.53
CA PRO A 173 -9.47 -9.27 0.41
C PRO A 173 -10.59 -9.41 -0.63
N PRO A 174 -10.28 -9.37 -1.93
CA PRO A 174 -11.30 -9.51 -2.96
C PRO A 174 -11.96 -10.90 -2.88
N PRO A 175 -13.29 -11.00 -2.96
CA PRO A 175 -13.99 -12.29 -3.05
C PRO A 175 -13.57 -13.04 -4.33
N ALA A 176 -13.76 -14.35 -4.37
CA ALA A 176 -13.29 -15.23 -5.45
C ALA A 176 -13.66 -14.74 -6.86
N GLU A 177 -14.90 -14.31 -7.05
CA GLU A 177 -15.39 -13.80 -8.35
C GLU A 177 -14.63 -12.53 -8.78
N ARG A 178 -14.46 -11.57 -7.86
CA ARG A 178 -13.70 -10.34 -8.14
C ARG A 178 -12.22 -10.65 -8.38
N ARG A 179 -11.65 -11.56 -7.59
CA ARG A 179 -10.24 -11.97 -7.70
C ARG A 179 -9.92 -12.50 -9.09
N LYS A 180 -10.74 -13.40 -9.62
CA LYS A 180 -10.56 -13.98 -10.95
C LYS A 180 -10.54 -12.92 -12.05
N VAL A 181 -11.45 -11.95 -11.99
CA VAL A 181 -11.49 -10.84 -12.96
C VAL A 181 -10.28 -9.92 -12.75
N LEU A 182 -9.95 -9.59 -11.50
CA LEU A 182 -8.84 -8.70 -11.15
C LEU A 182 -7.50 -9.21 -11.72
N VAL A 183 -7.13 -10.47 -11.47
CA VAL A 183 -5.84 -10.99 -11.92
C VAL A 183 -5.74 -11.04 -13.44
N ALA A 184 -6.84 -11.37 -14.13
CA ALA A 184 -6.89 -11.35 -15.59
C ALA A 184 -6.73 -9.91 -16.15
N ARG A 185 -7.37 -8.91 -15.53
CA ARG A 185 -7.26 -7.51 -15.96
C ARG A 185 -5.89 -6.91 -15.64
N VAL A 186 -5.28 -7.28 -14.50
CA VAL A 186 -3.90 -6.90 -14.17
C VAL A 186 -2.93 -7.48 -15.20
N ALA A 187 -3.06 -8.76 -15.54
CA ALA A 187 -2.24 -9.41 -16.56
C ALA A 187 -2.36 -8.68 -17.90
N ALA A 188 -3.58 -8.42 -18.36
CA ALA A 188 -3.83 -7.73 -19.62
C ALA A 188 -3.30 -6.28 -19.62
N LEU A 189 -3.49 -5.52 -18.51
CA LEU A 189 -2.95 -4.17 -18.38
C LEU A 189 -1.41 -4.17 -18.42
N PHE A 190 -0.78 -5.09 -17.70
CA PHE A 190 0.68 -5.18 -17.67
C PHE A 190 1.27 -5.61 -19.01
N GLU A 191 0.57 -6.47 -19.75
CA GLU A 191 0.99 -6.94 -21.07
C GLU A 191 0.81 -5.89 -22.17
N HIS A 192 -0.36 -5.23 -22.22
CA HIS A 192 -0.78 -4.40 -23.36
C HIS A 192 -0.83 -2.90 -23.06
N GLY A 193 -0.83 -2.50 -21.79
CA GLY A 193 -1.11 -1.12 -21.39
C GLY A 193 -2.58 -0.73 -21.65
N VAL A 194 -2.94 0.48 -21.26
CA VAL A 194 -4.32 0.98 -21.38
C VAL A 194 -4.74 1.25 -22.82
N LEU A 195 -3.78 1.57 -23.72
CA LEU A 195 -4.09 1.91 -25.11
C LEU A 195 -4.42 0.70 -25.98
N ALA A 196 -3.85 -0.45 -25.70
CA ALA A 196 -4.06 -1.69 -26.43
C ALA A 196 -4.76 -2.75 -25.57
N LEU A 197 -5.38 -2.34 -24.46
CA LEU A 197 -6.04 -3.24 -23.52
C LEU A 197 -7.22 -3.95 -24.22
N PRO A 198 -7.20 -5.29 -24.31
CA PRO A 198 -8.29 -6.00 -24.97
C PRO A 198 -9.61 -5.85 -24.22
N PRO A 199 -10.76 -5.95 -24.93
CA PRO A 199 -12.05 -6.04 -24.28
C PRO A 199 -12.08 -7.16 -23.24
N GLY A 200 -12.72 -6.93 -22.12
CA GLY A 200 -12.79 -7.91 -21.04
C GLY A 200 -13.86 -7.54 -20.02
N THR A 201 -14.10 -8.45 -19.08
CA THR A 201 -15.02 -8.19 -17.99
C THR A 201 -14.46 -7.06 -17.12
N PRO A 202 -15.22 -5.98 -16.89
CA PRO A 202 -14.80 -4.91 -15.98
C PRO A 202 -14.55 -5.46 -14.58
N VAL A 203 -13.51 -4.94 -13.92
CA VAL A 203 -13.27 -5.29 -12.52
C VAL A 203 -14.39 -4.73 -11.67
N PRO A 204 -15.18 -5.56 -10.97
CA PRO A 204 -16.22 -5.06 -10.10
C PRO A 204 -15.63 -4.09 -9.07
N GLU A 205 -16.34 -3.00 -8.82
CA GLU A 205 -15.93 -2.08 -7.76
C GLU A 205 -15.76 -2.85 -6.45
N ARG A 206 -14.81 -2.43 -5.65
CA ARG A 206 -14.76 -2.90 -4.27
C ARG A 206 -16.07 -2.48 -3.63
N ALA A 207 -16.67 -3.36 -2.85
CA ALA A 207 -17.73 -2.95 -1.96
C ALA A 207 -17.16 -1.85 -1.04
N SER A 208 -17.16 -0.64 -1.55
CA SER A 208 -17.15 0.55 -0.75
C SER A 208 -18.47 0.44 0.01
N GLU A 209 -18.44 0.30 1.31
CA GLU A 209 -19.49 0.94 2.09
C GLU A 209 -19.47 2.35 1.53
N ALA A 210 -20.52 2.68 0.75
CA ALA A 210 -20.58 3.88 -0.08
C ALA A 210 -19.97 4.99 0.73
N ALA A 211 -18.89 5.55 0.22
CA ALA A 211 -18.21 6.62 0.93
C ALA A 211 -19.34 7.55 1.32
N ALA A 212 -19.72 7.46 2.59
CA ALA A 212 -20.73 8.36 3.13
C ALA A 212 -20.18 9.69 2.69
N LYS A 213 -20.84 10.33 1.69
CA LYS A 213 -20.40 11.57 1.08
C LYS A 213 -19.82 12.36 2.22
N ALA A 214 -18.49 12.47 2.27
CA ALA A 214 -17.85 13.19 3.35
C ALA A 214 -18.62 14.49 3.40
N PRO A 215 -19.33 14.80 4.48
CA PRO A 215 -20.16 16.00 4.50
C PRO A 215 -19.19 17.10 4.06
N PRO A 216 -19.55 17.96 3.07
CA PRO A 216 -18.68 18.99 2.55
C PRO A 216 -18.07 19.65 3.78
N GLY A 217 -16.73 19.75 3.81
CA GLY A 217 -15.97 20.06 5.02
C GLY A 217 -16.70 21.13 5.80
N ARG A 218 -17.31 20.76 6.93
CA ARG A 218 -17.97 21.77 7.78
C ARG A 218 -16.87 22.74 8.11
N GLU A 219 -17.04 24.00 7.72
CA GLU A 219 -16.18 25.08 8.23
C GLU A 219 -16.22 24.98 9.75
N HIS A 220 -15.20 24.36 10.29
CA HIS A 220 -15.11 24.24 11.75
C HIS A 220 -14.85 25.65 12.31
N PRO A 221 -15.55 26.05 13.36
CA PRO A 221 -15.24 27.29 14.07
C PRO A 221 -13.74 27.37 14.36
N THR A 222 -13.14 28.55 14.35
CA THR A 222 -11.69 28.77 14.42
C THR A 222 -11.02 28.00 15.58
N HIS A 223 -11.69 27.91 16.74
CA HIS A 223 -11.20 27.16 17.90
C HIS A 223 -11.21 25.63 17.69
N LEU A 224 -12.13 25.11 16.87
CA LEU A 224 -12.21 23.70 16.57
C LEU A 224 -11.15 23.29 15.53
N ARG A 225 -10.88 24.17 14.56
CA ARG A 225 -9.78 23.97 13.60
C ARG A 225 -8.43 23.88 14.33
N ARG A 226 -8.16 24.83 15.25
CA ARG A 226 -6.95 24.79 16.06
C ARG A 226 -6.85 23.52 16.91
N LEU A 227 -7.95 23.03 17.47
CA LEU A 227 -7.95 21.75 18.19
C LEU A 227 -7.59 20.58 17.29
N LEU A 228 -8.11 20.53 16.05
CA LEU A 228 -7.77 19.49 15.07
C LEU A 228 -6.29 19.58 14.66
N GLU A 229 -5.74 20.79 14.47
CA GLU A 229 -4.32 21.00 14.14
C GLU A 229 -3.41 20.50 15.26
N VAL A 230 -3.66 20.89 16.51
CA VAL A 230 -2.88 20.42 17.68
C VAL A 230 -3.02 18.89 17.85
N ALA A 231 -4.25 18.38 17.75
CA ALA A 231 -4.48 16.94 17.86
C ALA A 231 -3.78 16.17 16.73
N ALA A 232 -3.70 16.75 15.51
CA ALA A 232 -2.97 16.15 14.40
C ALA A 232 -1.47 16.01 14.72
N GLU A 233 -0.84 17.06 15.29
CA GLU A 233 0.56 17.01 15.68
C GLU A 233 0.84 15.89 16.70
N HIS A 234 -0.03 15.77 17.72
CA HIS A 234 0.07 14.69 18.70
C HIS A 234 -0.10 13.30 18.07
N PHE A 235 -1.15 13.09 17.29
CA PHE A 235 -1.41 11.79 16.69
C PHE A 235 -0.36 11.38 15.64
N LEU A 236 0.18 12.33 14.88
CA LEU A 236 1.24 12.06 13.91
C LEU A 236 2.59 11.76 14.58
N ARG A 237 2.89 12.39 15.70
CA ARG A 237 4.14 12.21 16.45
C ARG A 237 4.12 10.96 17.33
N GLU A 238 3.04 10.76 18.09
CA GLU A 238 2.97 9.78 19.17
C GLU A 238 2.17 8.52 18.78
N GLY A 239 1.33 8.64 17.76
CA GLY A 239 0.36 7.62 17.38
C GLY A 239 -0.92 7.68 18.23
N PHE A 240 -1.92 6.87 17.84
CA PHE A 240 -3.22 6.89 18.51
C PHE A 240 -3.14 6.50 19.99
N GLU A 241 -2.38 5.47 20.37
CA GLU A 241 -2.37 4.93 21.72
C GLU A 241 -1.72 5.89 22.73
N ALA A 242 -0.58 6.45 22.39
CA ALA A 242 0.22 7.27 23.31
C ALA A 242 -0.32 8.70 23.45
N ALA A 243 -0.96 9.26 22.43
CA ALA A 243 -1.49 10.63 22.49
C ALA A 243 -2.49 10.85 23.62
N SER A 244 -2.36 11.97 24.34
CA SER A 244 -3.18 12.30 25.53
C SER A 244 -4.20 13.38 25.21
N LEU A 245 -5.51 13.08 25.42
CA LEU A 245 -6.56 14.09 25.29
C LEU A 245 -6.38 15.28 26.26
N GLY A 246 -5.76 15.04 27.40
CA GLY A 246 -5.48 16.09 28.39
C GLY A 246 -4.46 17.09 27.88
N GLU A 247 -3.35 16.60 27.28
CA GLU A 247 -2.29 17.41 26.70
C GLU A 247 -2.77 18.15 25.47
N ILE A 248 -3.47 17.45 24.56
CA ILE A 248 -4.11 18.05 23.38
C ILE A 248 -5.04 19.19 23.78
N GLY A 249 -5.92 18.97 24.78
CA GLY A 249 -6.85 20.00 25.26
C GLY A 249 -6.13 21.21 25.90
N ALA A 250 -5.10 20.97 26.69
CA ALA A 250 -4.29 22.01 27.33
C ALA A 250 -3.57 22.87 26.27
N GLU A 251 -2.92 22.26 25.29
CA GLU A 251 -2.19 22.95 24.23
C GLU A 251 -3.12 23.71 23.27
N ALA A 252 -4.25 23.11 22.90
CA ALA A 252 -5.27 23.74 22.08
C ALA A 252 -6.09 24.82 22.83
N LYS A 253 -5.88 24.96 24.14
CA LYS A 253 -6.67 25.83 25.04
C LYS A 253 -8.17 25.51 25.00
N VAL A 254 -8.51 24.22 24.94
CA VAL A 254 -9.89 23.71 24.92
C VAL A 254 -10.15 22.90 26.17
N GLY A 255 -11.18 23.25 26.92
CA GLY A 255 -11.56 22.52 28.14
C GLY A 255 -12.09 21.10 27.80
N ARG A 256 -11.86 20.15 28.74
CA ARG A 256 -12.32 18.76 28.60
C ARG A 256 -13.81 18.65 28.22
N GLY A 257 -14.69 19.43 28.86
CA GLY A 257 -16.12 19.42 28.54
C GLY A 257 -16.45 19.81 27.13
N THR A 258 -15.73 20.77 26.56
CA THR A 258 -15.87 21.16 25.15
C THR A 258 -15.37 20.06 24.21
N LEU A 259 -14.22 19.44 24.53
CA LEU A 259 -13.65 18.35 23.75
C LEU A 259 -14.61 17.15 23.66
N TYR A 260 -15.12 16.68 24.80
CA TYR A 260 -16.06 15.54 24.83
C TYR A 260 -17.44 15.87 24.23
N ARG A 261 -17.87 17.12 24.28
CA ARG A 261 -19.13 17.54 23.64
C ARG A 261 -19.03 17.46 22.09
N HIS A 262 -17.85 17.72 21.52
CA HIS A 262 -17.67 17.69 20.06
C HIS A 262 -17.29 16.31 19.53
N PHE A 263 -16.50 15.54 20.25
CA PHE A 263 -15.90 14.31 19.72
C PHE A 263 -16.29 13.03 20.48
N ALA A 264 -17.04 13.13 21.56
CA ALA A 264 -17.49 12.02 22.40
C ALA A 264 -16.35 11.14 22.99
N SER A 265 -15.27 10.89 22.25
CA SER A 265 -14.16 10.01 22.64
C SER A 265 -12.85 10.40 21.95
N LYS A 266 -11.73 9.79 22.39
CA LYS A 266 -10.43 9.89 21.70
C LYS A 266 -10.51 9.37 20.26
N ALA A 267 -11.25 8.29 20.03
CA ALA A 267 -11.46 7.73 18.68
C ALA A 267 -12.25 8.71 17.79
N GLY A 268 -13.27 9.38 18.33
CA GLY A 268 -14.01 10.40 17.58
C GLY A 268 -13.17 11.62 17.20
N LEU A 269 -12.26 12.07 18.10
CA LEU A 269 -11.31 13.13 17.77
C LEU A 269 -10.31 12.65 16.70
N PHE A 270 -9.80 11.45 16.83
CA PHE A 270 -8.87 10.85 15.88
C PHE A 270 -9.49 10.72 14.47
N ASP A 271 -10.73 10.23 14.37
CA ASP A 271 -11.49 10.17 13.11
C ASP A 271 -11.61 11.56 12.46
N ALA A 272 -12.01 12.56 13.25
CA ALA A 272 -12.13 13.93 12.75
C ALA A 272 -10.80 14.50 12.26
N VAL A 273 -9.69 14.23 12.98
CA VAL A 273 -8.34 14.65 12.59
C VAL A 273 -7.91 14.00 11.28
N LEU A 274 -8.05 12.70 11.14
CA LEU A 274 -7.62 12.02 9.91
C LEU A 274 -8.44 12.45 8.69
N ARG A 275 -9.75 12.66 8.84
CA ARG A 275 -10.59 13.23 7.78
C ARG A 275 -10.18 14.65 7.41
N HIS A 276 -9.88 15.49 8.41
CA HIS A 276 -9.41 16.85 8.19
C HIS A 276 -8.07 16.87 7.43
N LEU A 277 -7.10 16.07 7.87
CA LEU A 277 -5.82 15.96 7.19
C LEU A 277 -5.95 15.40 5.75
N ALA A 278 -6.81 14.40 5.56
CA ALA A 278 -7.05 13.84 4.22
C ALA A 278 -7.65 14.88 3.28
N ALA A 279 -8.60 15.68 3.76
CA ALA A 279 -9.17 16.78 3.00
C ALA A 279 -8.12 17.85 2.65
N GLN A 280 -7.28 18.27 3.63
CA GLN A 280 -6.20 19.22 3.38
C GLN A 280 -5.20 18.71 2.33
N VAL A 281 -4.79 17.44 2.41
CA VAL A 281 -3.93 16.83 1.40
C VAL A 281 -4.62 16.85 0.04
N ALA A 282 -5.89 16.45 -0.06
CA ALA A 282 -6.63 16.43 -1.31
C ALA A 282 -6.79 17.84 -1.93
N GLU A 283 -7.06 18.85 -1.11
CA GLU A 283 -7.21 20.24 -1.54
C GLU A 283 -5.92 20.85 -2.13
N THR A 284 -4.76 20.32 -1.77
CA THR A 284 -3.47 20.77 -2.33
C THR A 284 -3.10 20.10 -3.66
N ALA A 285 -3.85 19.09 -4.09
CA ALA A 285 -3.61 18.41 -5.36
C ALA A 285 -3.81 19.37 -6.56
N ARG A 286 -2.90 19.29 -7.52
CA ARG A 286 -2.93 20.06 -8.76
C ARG A 286 -2.59 19.15 -9.94
N PRO A 287 -3.50 18.24 -10.31
CA PRO A 287 -3.27 17.37 -11.45
C PRO A 287 -3.16 18.21 -12.74
N PRO A 288 -2.11 17.99 -13.56
CA PRO A 288 -2.03 18.63 -14.87
C PRO A 288 -3.12 18.11 -15.79
N GLU A 289 -3.53 18.95 -16.75
CA GLU A 289 -4.46 18.52 -17.78
C GLU A 289 -3.80 17.47 -18.70
N LEU A 290 -4.54 16.41 -18.97
CA LEU A 290 -4.13 15.39 -19.93
C LEU A 290 -4.63 15.74 -21.34
N PRO A 291 -3.76 15.73 -22.36
CA PRO A 291 -4.13 16.08 -23.73
C PRO A 291 -5.13 15.09 -24.30
N ALA A 292 -5.79 15.47 -25.39
CA ALA A 292 -6.74 14.60 -26.08
C ALA A 292 -6.07 13.37 -26.74
N SER A 293 -4.76 13.42 -26.97
CA SER A 293 -3.98 12.31 -27.52
C SER A 293 -3.19 11.61 -26.40
N ALA A 294 -2.96 10.29 -26.57
CA ALA A 294 -2.08 9.56 -25.69
C ALA A 294 -0.62 9.92 -25.98
N ASP A 295 0.02 10.55 -25.01
CA ASP A 295 1.43 10.95 -25.08
C ASP A 295 2.15 10.53 -23.80
N VAL A 296 3.26 9.80 -23.96
CA VAL A 296 4.06 9.27 -22.86
C VAL A 296 4.60 10.41 -21.99
N ARG A 297 4.98 11.55 -22.57
CA ARG A 297 5.55 12.68 -21.82
C ARG A 297 4.49 13.30 -20.92
N SER A 298 3.33 13.62 -21.48
CA SER A 298 2.21 14.18 -20.69
C SER A 298 1.74 13.25 -19.58
N MET A 299 1.69 11.95 -19.85
CA MET A 299 1.38 10.96 -18.83
C MET A 299 2.49 10.88 -17.76
N ALA A 300 3.76 10.94 -18.16
CA ALA A 300 4.88 10.97 -17.21
C ALA A 300 4.82 12.23 -16.31
N ASP A 301 4.52 13.39 -16.87
CA ASP A 301 4.34 14.62 -16.09
C ASP A 301 3.17 14.51 -15.11
N TYR A 302 2.06 13.90 -15.53
CA TYR A 302 0.91 13.64 -14.66
C TYR A 302 1.28 12.71 -13.51
N LEU A 303 1.92 11.58 -13.80
CA LEU A 303 2.33 10.60 -12.79
C LEU A 303 3.44 11.16 -11.88
N ALA A 304 4.35 12.00 -12.39
CA ALA A 304 5.36 12.68 -11.58
C ALA A 304 4.72 13.60 -10.53
N GLN A 305 3.76 14.43 -10.94
CA GLN A 305 3.02 15.30 -10.03
C GLN A 305 2.21 14.50 -9.00
N ALA A 306 1.55 13.42 -9.45
CA ALA A 306 0.85 12.50 -8.55
C ALA A 306 1.83 11.87 -7.54
N THR A 307 3.01 11.44 -7.97
CA THR A 307 4.06 10.88 -7.10
C THR A 307 4.47 11.90 -6.04
N LEU A 308 4.85 13.11 -6.45
CA LEU A 308 5.28 14.18 -5.52
C LEU A 308 4.21 14.47 -4.47
N HIS A 309 2.96 14.58 -4.89
CA HIS A 309 1.86 14.91 -3.99
C HIS A 309 1.52 13.74 -3.05
N LEU A 310 1.35 12.54 -3.59
CA LEU A 310 0.88 11.37 -2.84
C LEU A 310 1.97 10.74 -1.97
N THR A 311 3.25 10.99 -2.27
CA THR A 311 4.38 10.50 -1.49
C THR A 311 5.16 11.61 -0.77
N GLY A 312 4.60 12.82 -0.76
CA GLY A 312 5.13 13.93 0.03
C GLY A 312 4.99 13.71 1.53
N PRO A 313 5.73 14.46 2.36
CA PRO A 313 5.82 14.22 3.81
C PRO A 313 4.47 14.16 4.52
N ALA A 314 3.56 15.09 4.22
CA ALA A 314 2.22 15.16 4.84
C ALA A 314 1.36 13.94 4.46
N SER A 315 1.37 13.55 3.18
CA SER A 315 0.63 12.39 2.69
C SER A 315 1.18 11.10 3.28
N VAL A 316 2.51 10.93 3.33
CA VAL A 316 3.16 9.75 3.92
C VAL A 316 2.86 9.62 5.40
N ALA A 317 2.97 10.72 6.18
CA ALA A 317 2.64 10.72 7.59
C ALA A 317 1.18 10.31 7.84
N LEU A 318 0.25 10.89 7.07
CA LEU A 318 -1.17 10.55 7.14
C LEU A 318 -1.43 9.08 6.80
N HIS A 319 -0.83 8.55 5.72
CA HIS A 319 -1.00 7.15 5.34
C HIS A 319 -0.44 6.20 6.40
N ARG A 320 0.70 6.50 7.00
CA ARG A 320 1.28 5.67 8.07
C ARG A 320 0.36 5.57 9.28
N VAL A 321 -0.20 6.69 9.72
CA VAL A 321 -1.15 6.71 10.83
C VAL A 321 -2.44 5.96 10.46
N ALA A 322 -2.96 6.15 9.25
CA ALA A 322 -4.14 5.44 8.77
C ALA A 322 -3.89 3.92 8.66
N ILE A 323 -2.73 3.50 8.16
CA ILE A 323 -2.33 2.08 8.12
C ILE A 323 -2.26 1.50 9.53
N SER A 324 -1.65 2.20 10.48
CA SER A 324 -1.57 1.75 11.88
C SER A 324 -2.96 1.57 12.50
N ALA A 325 -3.91 2.43 12.15
CA ALA A 325 -5.28 2.38 12.64
C ALA A 325 -6.17 1.38 11.86
N SER A 326 -5.76 0.94 10.67
CA SER A 326 -6.63 0.23 9.71
C SER A 326 -7.25 -1.08 10.24
N ARG A 327 -6.64 -1.70 11.23
CA ARG A 327 -7.17 -2.93 11.85
C ARG A 327 -8.30 -2.66 12.83
N ARG A 328 -8.27 -1.51 13.52
CA ARG A 328 -9.29 -1.11 14.49
C ARG A 328 -10.39 -0.29 13.82
N GLU A 329 -9.99 0.59 12.90
CA GLU A 329 -10.86 1.54 12.21
C GLU A 329 -10.70 1.42 10.68
N PRO A 330 -11.04 0.26 10.08
CA PRO A 330 -10.82 0.03 8.65
C PRO A 330 -11.60 1.02 7.77
N ALA A 331 -12.80 1.42 8.19
CA ALA A 331 -13.61 2.40 7.45
C ALA A 331 -12.93 3.76 7.35
N LEU A 332 -12.29 4.21 8.45
CA LEU A 332 -11.53 5.46 8.47
C LEU A 332 -10.30 5.41 7.55
N ALA A 333 -9.55 4.31 7.63
CA ALA A 333 -8.38 4.14 6.77
C ALA A 333 -8.76 4.11 5.27
N ARG A 334 -9.86 3.44 4.91
CA ARG A 334 -10.43 3.47 3.55
C ARG A 334 -10.84 4.89 3.13
N THR A 335 -11.47 5.65 4.02
CA THR A 335 -11.85 7.05 3.74
C THR A 335 -10.61 7.89 3.43
N VAL A 336 -9.54 7.78 4.22
CA VAL A 336 -8.26 8.46 3.95
C VAL A 336 -7.71 8.05 2.59
N HIS A 337 -7.67 6.74 2.31
CA HIS A 337 -7.19 6.19 1.03
C HIS A 337 -7.89 6.82 -0.16
N ASP A 338 -9.22 6.84 -0.14
CA ASP A 338 -10.03 7.30 -1.27
C ASP A 338 -9.99 8.84 -1.40
N THR A 339 -10.10 9.58 -0.27
CA THR A 339 -10.08 11.05 -0.27
C THR A 339 -8.78 11.61 -0.85
N VAL A 340 -7.63 11.07 -0.45
CA VAL A 340 -6.32 11.58 -0.89
C VAL A 340 -6.06 11.27 -2.37
N ARG A 341 -6.61 10.18 -2.89
CA ARG A 341 -6.41 9.76 -4.29
C ARG A 341 -7.43 10.33 -5.27
N ALA A 342 -8.62 10.69 -4.79
CA ALA A 342 -9.71 11.13 -5.65
C ALA A 342 -9.32 12.25 -6.65
N PRO A 343 -8.53 13.28 -6.28
CA PRO A 343 -8.12 14.32 -7.21
C PRO A 343 -7.28 13.82 -8.38
N TRP A 344 -6.60 12.68 -8.24
CA TRP A 344 -5.76 12.08 -9.26
C TRP A 344 -6.49 10.99 -10.05
N VAL A 345 -7.41 10.28 -9.43
CA VAL A 345 -8.18 9.21 -10.07
C VAL A 345 -9.23 9.79 -11.02
N GLY A 346 -10.00 10.78 -10.59
CA GLY A 346 -11.10 11.33 -11.38
C GLY A 346 -10.68 11.83 -12.76
N PRO A 347 -9.76 12.81 -12.87
CA PRO A 347 -9.32 13.33 -14.18
C PRO A 347 -8.70 12.26 -15.08
N LEU A 348 -7.97 11.27 -14.50
CA LEU A 348 -7.38 10.18 -15.25
C LEU A 348 -8.46 9.22 -15.77
N ALA A 349 -9.49 8.91 -14.98
CA ALA A 349 -10.61 8.08 -15.39
C ALA A 349 -11.43 8.73 -16.54
N GLU A 350 -11.69 10.03 -16.43
CA GLU A 350 -12.33 10.79 -17.49
C GLU A 350 -11.51 10.80 -18.78
N TRP A 351 -10.18 10.94 -18.67
CA TRP A 351 -9.28 10.87 -19.81
C TRP A 351 -9.30 9.49 -20.47
N ILE A 352 -9.21 8.39 -19.69
CA ILE A 352 -9.29 7.02 -20.21
C ILE A 352 -10.63 6.78 -20.92
N THR A 353 -11.73 7.25 -20.34
CA THR A 353 -13.06 7.13 -20.94
C THR A 353 -13.15 7.84 -22.29
N ARG A 354 -12.61 9.05 -22.38
CA ARG A 354 -12.58 9.81 -23.66
C ARG A 354 -11.69 9.18 -24.70
N LEU A 355 -10.54 8.63 -24.30
CA LEU A 355 -9.55 8.13 -25.23
C LEU A 355 -9.88 6.73 -25.75
N ALA A 356 -10.29 5.82 -24.89
CA ALA A 356 -10.38 4.39 -25.17
C ALA A 356 -11.77 3.78 -24.86
N GLY A 357 -12.67 4.51 -24.20
CA GLY A 357 -14.02 4.05 -23.89
C GLY A 357 -14.08 2.81 -23.00
N HIS A 358 -13.05 2.58 -22.17
CA HIS A 358 -13.02 1.41 -21.30
C HIS A 358 -14.11 1.48 -20.21
N PRO A 359 -14.89 0.41 -20.04
CA PRO A 359 -15.97 0.38 -19.06
C PRO A 359 -15.47 0.38 -17.60
N ASP A 360 -14.21 0.02 -17.37
CA ASP A 360 -13.53 0.01 -16.07
C ASP A 360 -12.49 1.14 -15.94
N ALA A 361 -12.75 2.28 -16.58
CA ALA A 361 -11.83 3.44 -16.59
C ALA A 361 -11.45 3.92 -15.18
N ASP A 362 -12.37 3.87 -14.21
CA ASP A 362 -12.09 4.23 -12.82
C ASP A 362 -11.09 3.25 -12.17
N TRP A 363 -11.26 1.95 -12.39
CA TRP A 363 -10.30 0.95 -11.93
C TRP A 363 -8.92 1.15 -12.59
N LEU A 364 -8.87 1.38 -13.89
CA LEU A 364 -7.63 1.64 -14.64
C LEU A 364 -6.92 2.89 -14.11
N ALA A 365 -7.65 3.97 -13.85
CA ALA A 365 -7.09 5.19 -13.28
C ALA A 365 -6.49 4.94 -11.88
N ARG A 366 -7.14 4.13 -11.06
CA ARG A 366 -6.58 3.68 -9.76
C ARG A 366 -5.27 2.92 -9.95
N GLN A 367 -5.16 2.07 -10.99
CA GLN A 367 -3.89 1.38 -11.27
C GLN A 367 -2.79 2.36 -11.72
N GLY A 368 -3.10 3.39 -12.50
CA GLY A 368 -2.16 4.48 -12.80
C GLY A 368 -1.64 5.18 -11.55
N VAL A 369 -2.53 5.47 -10.59
CA VAL A 369 -2.15 6.04 -9.30
C VAL A 369 -1.33 5.06 -8.45
N VAL A 370 -1.61 3.75 -8.52
CA VAL A 370 -0.79 2.71 -7.85
C VAL A 370 0.63 2.73 -8.39
N LEU A 371 0.82 2.85 -9.70
CA LEU A 371 2.15 2.99 -10.31
C LEU A 371 2.85 4.26 -9.86
N ALA A 372 2.16 5.42 -9.85
CA ALA A 372 2.71 6.69 -9.38
C ALA A 372 3.23 6.59 -7.94
N MET A 373 2.50 5.91 -7.05
CA MET A 373 2.88 5.73 -5.64
C MET A 373 3.90 4.61 -5.39
N GLN A 374 4.34 3.91 -6.43
CA GLN A 374 5.12 2.68 -6.29
C GLN A 374 4.42 1.65 -5.37
N GLY A 375 3.12 1.53 -5.49
CA GLY A 375 2.30 0.73 -4.58
C GLY A 375 2.28 1.30 -3.16
N ASN A 376 2.95 0.62 -2.24
CA ASN A 376 3.11 1.05 -0.83
C ASN A 376 4.57 1.33 -0.45
N ARG A 377 5.51 1.17 -1.39
CA ARG A 377 6.96 1.29 -1.11
C ARG A 377 7.32 2.67 -0.60
N ALA A 378 6.83 3.72 -1.25
CA ALA A 378 7.08 5.10 -0.86
C ALA A 378 6.56 5.41 0.55
N ILE A 379 5.39 4.87 0.93
CA ILE A 379 4.83 5.04 2.27
C ILE A 379 5.73 4.36 3.31
N SER A 380 6.17 3.14 3.03
CA SER A 380 7.05 2.38 3.92
C SER A 380 8.43 3.02 4.03
N ALA A 381 9.00 3.55 2.92
CA ALA A 381 10.30 4.25 2.91
C ALA A 381 10.26 5.62 3.61
N GLY A 382 9.10 6.22 3.72
CA GLY A 382 8.98 7.57 4.28
C GLY A 382 9.00 8.68 3.23
N GLY A 383 8.93 8.32 1.96
CA GLY A 383 8.89 9.26 0.85
C GLY A 383 9.09 8.58 -0.49
N GLY A 384 8.71 9.26 -1.57
CA GLY A 384 8.91 8.83 -2.95
C GLY A 384 10.24 9.30 -3.54
N PRO A 385 10.49 8.92 -4.80
CA PRO A 385 11.67 9.36 -5.54
C PRO A 385 11.66 10.88 -5.76
N GLN A 386 12.83 11.47 -5.86
CA GLN A 386 13.05 12.90 -6.08
C GLN A 386 14.02 13.13 -7.25
N GLY A 387 14.01 14.32 -7.83
CA GLY A 387 14.94 14.71 -8.90
C GLY A 387 14.91 13.75 -10.09
N ASP A 388 16.10 13.32 -10.56
CA ASP A 388 16.25 12.43 -11.71
C ASP A 388 15.58 11.06 -11.48
N ALA A 389 15.59 10.55 -10.25
CA ALA A 389 14.92 9.30 -9.92
C ALA A 389 13.39 9.41 -10.07
N LEU A 390 12.79 10.56 -9.77
CA LEU A 390 11.38 10.84 -10.01
C LEU A 390 11.07 10.83 -11.50
N SER A 391 11.88 11.54 -12.31
CA SER A 391 11.69 11.61 -13.74
C SER A 391 11.80 10.22 -14.41
N ALA A 392 12.80 9.43 -14.00
CA ALA A 392 12.98 8.07 -14.47
C ALA A 392 11.81 7.16 -14.08
N HIS A 393 11.36 7.27 -12.82
CA HIS A 393 10.19 6.51 -12.33
C HIS A 393 8.92 6.87 -13.12
N ALA A 394 8.61 8.14 -13.23
CA ALA A 394 7.39 8.61 -13.89
C ALA A 394 7.36 8.21 -15.37
N LEU A 395 8.50 8.30 -16.07
CA LEU A 395 8.61 7.87 -17.47
C LEU A 395 8.40 6.36 -17.62
N ARG A 396 8.99 5.55 -16.73
CA ARG A 396 8.77 4.09 -16.73
C ARG A 396 7.31 3.75 -16.43
N ALA A 397 6.73 4.36 -15.41
CA ALA A 397 5.33 4.15 -15.04
C ALA A 397 4.37 4.55 -16.17
N ALA A 398 4.63 5.68 -16.85
CA ALA A 398 3.83 6.14 -17.99
C ALA A 398 3.89 5.17 -19.16
N LYS A 399 5.09 4.69 -19.53
CA LYS A 399 5.25 3.70 -20.57
C LYS A 399 4.52 2.40 -20.25
N LEU A 400 4.72 1.88 -19.04
CA LEU A 400 4.05 0.67 -18.60
C LEU A 400 2.52 0.84 -18.60
N PHE A 401 2.02 1.96 -18.10
CA PHE A 401 0.59 2.24 -18.05
C PHE A 401 -0.03 2.37 -19.44
N LEU A 402 0.64 3.07 -20.38
CA LEU A 402 0.10 3.30 -21.72
C LEU A 402 0.27 2.10 -22.64
N HIS A 403 1.41 1.42 -22.60
CA HIS A 403 1.84 0.45 -23.61
C HIS A 403 2.18 -0.95 -23.04
N GLY A 404 2.10 -1.14 -21.75
CA GLY A 404 2.45 -2.40 -21.11
C GLY A 404 3.92 -2.79 -21.31
N LEU A 405 4.17 -4.08 -21.45
CA LEU A 405 5.51 -4.63 -21.67
C LEU A 405 6.12 -4.20 -23.02
N GLY A 406 5.32 -3.75 -23.97
CA GLY A 406 5.77 -3.29 -25.29
C GLY A 406 6.28 -1.85 -25.34
N GLY A 407 6.22 -1.10 -24.23
CA GLY A 407 6.50 0.33 -24.16
C GLY A 407 7.97 0.74 -23.99
#